data_8217d6a97855ef550dc8295cec7bd95e
#
_entry.id   8217d6a97855ef550dc8295cec7bd95e
#
_cell.length_a   1.000
_cell.length_b   1.000
_cell.length_c   1.000
_cell.angle_alpha   90.00
_cell.angle_beta   90.00
_cell.angle_gamma   90.00
#
_symmetry.space_group_name_H-M   'P 1'
#
loop_
_entity.id
_entity.type
_entity.pdbx_description
1 polymer ?
#
loop_
_entity_poly.entity_id
_entity_poly.type
_entity_poly.pdbx_seq_one_letter_code
_entity_poly.pdbx_strand_id
1 'polypeptide(L)'
;MKDPNQKKNIKTFLKPRIGGSVKQGYFRPQQPDRYMGDPSQIIYRSSWEYKFLKWLDSSPAVLKYSSEPFGIPYYNPMDKRGHIYYIDFFVKLAGPNGTEENWLIEIKPNKYVSPPTKPKRMTDKQTANYVYAAKQFVMNQAKFEAARDYAAQKGIKFGIITE
;
A
#
# COMPACT_ATOMS: atom_id res chain seq x y z
N MET A 1 27.21 -4.90 3.05
CA MET A 1 26.42 -5.95 2.39
C MET A 1 25.17 -5.29 1.81
N LYS A 2 25.05 -5.20 0.50
CA LYS A 2 23.87 -4.60 -0.15
C LYS A 2 22.68 -5.55 -0.01
N ASP A 3 21.57 -5.07 0.55
CA ASP A 3 20.33 -5.82 0.68
C ASP A 3 19.89 -6.37 -0.70
N PRO A 4 19.76 -7.69 -0.86
CA PRO A 4 19.34 -8.28 -2.13
C PRO A 4 17.94 -7.83 -2.58
N ASN A 5 17.13 -7.23 -1.69
CA ASN A 5 15.84 -6.64 -2.02
C ASN A 5 15.91 -5.25 -2.68
N GLN A 6 17.06 -4.56 -2.64
CA GLN A 6 17.21 -3.26 -3.33
C GLN A 6 17.17 -3.38 -4.88
N LYS A 7 17.33 -4.57 -5.44
CA LYS A 7 17.40 -4.77 -6.89
C LYS A 7 16.05 -5.01 -7.59
N LYS A 8 14.92 -5.05 -6.87
CA LYS A 8 13.64 -5.46 -7.48
C LYS A 8 12.48 -4.50 -7.20
N ASN A 9 12.73 -3.21 -7.22
CA ASN A 9 11.63 -2.25 -7.29
C ASN A 9 11.14 -2.12 -8.75
N ILE A 10 10.83 -3.28 -9.37
CA ILE A 10 10.38 -3.37 -10.77
C ILE A 10 9.08 -2.61 -11.00
N LYS A 11 8.24 -2.49 -9.96
CA LYS A 11 6.97 -1.75 -10.07
C LYS A 11 7.15 -0.24 -10.19
N THR A 12 8.20 0.33 -9.64
CA THR A 12 8.50 1.76 -9.75
C THR A 12 8.80 2.16 -11.20
N PHE A 13 9.24 1.22 -12.02
CA PHE A 13 9.53 1.45 -13.45
C PHE A 13 8.35 1.19 -14.38
N LEU A 14 7.25 0.64 -13.88
CA LEU A 14 6.07 0.43 -14.72
C LEU A 14 5.35 1.76 -14.90
N LYS A 15 5.32 2.25 -16.15
CA LYS A 15 4.56 3.44 -16.52
C LYS A 15 3.09 3.31 -16.09
N PRO A 16 2.44 4.39 -15.66
CA PRO A 16 1.00 4.39 -15.38
C PRO A 16 0.23 3.92 -16.62
N ARG A 17 -0.78 3.08 -16.41
CA ARG A 17 -1.68 2.69 -17.49
C ARG A 17 -2.60 3.86 -17.83
N ILE A 18 -2.52 4.36 -19.05
CA ILE A 18 -3.41 5.40 -19.56
C ILE A 18 -4.66 4.70 -20.13
N GLY A 19 -5.86 5.11 -19.70
CA GLY A 19 -7.13 4.68 -20.29
C GLY A 19 -7.95 3.65 -19.53
N GLY A 20 -7.74 3.48 -18.20
CA GLY A 20 -8.60 2.66 -17.34
C GLY A 20 -9.58 3.48 -16.50
N SER A 21 -10.55 2.82 -15.86
CA SER A 21 -11.47 3.43 -14.88
C SER A 21 -10.76 3.93 -13.61
N VAL A 22 -9.50 3.53 -13.38
CA VAL A 22 -8.66 3.94 -12.26
C VAL A 22 -7.71 5.06 -12.73
N LYS A 23 -7.79 6.21 -12.08
CA LYS A 23 -6.89 7.34 -12.35
C LYS A 23 -5.49 6.99 -11.85
N GLN A 24 -4.55 6.80 -12.76
CA GLN A 24 -3.14 6.58 -12.48
C GLN A 24 -2.31 7.70 -13.09
N GLY A 25 -1.16 7.99 -12.52
CA GLY A 25 -0.26 9.01 -13.06
C GLY A 25 1.01 9.20 -12.26
N TYR A 26 1.75 10.23 -12.63
CA TYR A 26 2.92 10.69 -11.90
C TYR A 26 2.53 11.81 -10.94
N PHE A 27 2.97 11.71 -9.69
CA PHE A 27 2.86 12.77 -8.71
C PHE A 27 4.11 13.64 -8.74
N ARG A 28 3.94 14.95 -8.68
CA ARG A 28 5.03 15.94 -8.60
C ARG A 28 4.97 16.61 -7.23
N PRO A 29 5.91 16.32 -6.33
CA PRO A 29 5.94 16.94 -5.01
C PRO A 29 6.32 18.42 -5.09
N GLN A 30 5.74 19.23 -4.22
CA GLN A 30 6.16 20.60 -4.00
C GLN A 30 7.40 20.67 -3.10
N GLN A 31 7.60 19.63 -2.28
CA GLN A 31 8.72 19.49 -1.37
C GLN A 31 9.52 18.22 -1.68
N PRO A 32 10.28 18.19 -2.80
CA PRO A 32 10.96 16.99 -3.28
C PRO A 32 11.98 16.43 -2.29
N ASP A 33 12.54 17.27 -1.45
CA ASP A 33 13.54 16.86 -0.43
C ASP A 33 12.94 15.96 0.67
N ARG A 34 11.61 15.94 0.82
CA ARG A 34 10.91 15.05 1.75
C ARG A 34 10.73 13.64 1.20
N TYR A 35 10.82 13.49 -0.11
CA TYR A 35 10.63 12.18 -0.73
C TYR A 35 11.90 11.32 -0.64
N MET A 36 11.74 10.08 -0.19
CA MET A 36 12.83 9.12 -0.08
C MET A 36 12.88 8.27 -1.35
N GLY A 37 13.64 8.72 -2.33
CA GLY A 37 13.78 8.12 -3.63
C GLY A 37 13.88 9.18 -4.72
N ASP A 38 13.58 8.81 -5.96
CA ASP A 38 13.54 9.77 -7.08
C ASP A 38 12.17 10.49 -7.11
N PRO A 39 12.12 11.79 -6.76
CA PRO A 39 10.86 12.54 -6.72
C PRO A 39 10.25 12.76 -8.11
N SER A 40 10.97 12.49 -9.19
CA SER A 40 10.45 12.55 -10.55
C SER A 40 9.68 11.29 -10.96
N GLN A 41 9.80 10.21 -10.21
CA GLN A 41 9.27 8.88 -10.53
C GLN A 41 8.19 8.38 -9.55
N ILE A 42 7.53 9.28 -8.85
CA ILE A 42 6.44 8.92 -7.93
C ILE A 42 5.19 8.59 -8.71
N ILE A 43 4.75 7.34 -8.65
CA ILE A 43 3.54 6.86 -9.35
C ILE A 43 2.43 6.64 -8.34
N TYR A 44 1.24 7.19 -8.62
CA TYR A 44 0.02 6.81 -7.93
C TYR A 44 -0.83 5.91 -8.83
N ARG A 45 -1.48 4.92 -8.23
CA ARG A 45 -2.30 3.93 -8.95
C ARG A 45 -3.79 4.06 -8.68
N SER A 46 -4.14 4.99 -7.79
CA SER A 46 -5.53 5.32 -7.46
C SER A 46 -5.66 6.80 -7.09
N SER A 47 -6.89 7.32 -7.17
CA SER A 47 -7.20 8.67 -6.70
C SER A 47 -6.99 8.85 -5.19
N TRP A 48 -7.07 7.77 -4.42
CA TRP A 48 -6.86 7.79 -2.98
C TRP A 48 -5.37 7.93 -2.64
N GLU A 49 -4.52 7.15 -3.31
CA GLU A 49 -3.08 7.33 -3.22
C GLU A 49 -2.65 8.74 -3.61
N TYR A 50 -3.23 9.31 -4.68
CA TYR A 50 -2.96 10.68 -5.07
C TYR A 50 -3.32 11.69 -3.98
N LYS A 51 -4.50 11.56 -3.36
CA LYS A 51 -4.92 12.42 -2.24
C LYS A 51 -3.99 12.28 -1.04
N PHE A 52 -3.59 11.07 -0.75
CA PHE A 52 -2.66 10.80 0.35
C PHE A 52 -1.26 11.37 0.08
N LEU A 53 -0.73 11.24 -1.14
CA LEU A 53 0.52 11.88 -1.56
C LEU A 53 0.47 13.40 -1.39
N LYS A 54 -0.63 14.03 -1.75
CA LYS A 54 -0.81 15.48 -1.52
C LYS A 54 -0.75 15.83 -0.04
N TRP A 55 -1.38 15.04 0.80
CA TRP A 55 -1.33 15.24 2.25
C TRP A 55 0.08 15.02 2.80
N LEU A 56 0.78 13.97 2.38
CA LEU A 56 2.15 13.69 2.78
C LEU A 56 3.09 14.85 2.42
N ASP A 57 2.95 15.38 1.23
CA ASP A 57 3.80 16.47 0.73
C ASP A 57 3.53 17.80 1.44
N SER A 58 2.28 18.07 1.85
CA SER A 58 1.87 19.35 2.46
C SER A 58 1.89 19.36 3.99
N SER A 59 1.78 18.20 4.64
CA SER A 59 1.65 18.13 6.09
C SER A 59 2.96 18.47 6.81
N PRO A 60 2.96 19.40 7.78
CA PRO A 60 4.15 19.70 8.57
C PRO A 60 4.57 18.56 9.51
N ALA A 61 3.68 17.64 9.82
CA ALA A 61 3.97 16.47 10.63
C ALA A 61 4.77 15.40 9.89
N VAL A 62 4.78 15.43 8.55
CA VAL A 62 5.50 14.46 7.72
C VAL A 62 6.94 14.94 7.52
N LEU A 63 7.89 14.19 8.03
CA LEU A 63 9.31 14.46 7.87
C LEU A 63 9.85 13.91 6.56
N LYS A 64 9.53 12.65 6.27
CA LYS A 64 9.94 11.94 5.05
C LYS A 64 8.84 10.96 4.63
N TYR A 65 8.78 10.63 3.35
CA TYR A 65 7.88 9.60 2.83
C TYR A 65 8.42 8.94 1.55
N SER A 66 7.90 7.75 1.26
CA SER A 66 8.19 7.03 0.03
C SER A 66 6.97 6.21 -0.40
N SER A 67 6.70 6.12 -1.70
CA SER A 67 5.68 5.24 -2.26
C SER A 67 6.31 3.94 -2.78
N GLU A 68 5.61 2.82 -2.61
CA GLU A 68 6.07 1.48 -3.00
C GLU A 68 7.55 1.22 -2.60
N PRO A 69 7.97 1.48 -1.34
CA PRO A 69 9.39 1.54 -0.96
C PRO A 69 10.11 0.20 -1.11
N PHE A 70 9.42 -0.90 -0.84
CA PHE A 70 9.96 -2.26 -0.91
C PHE A 70 8.85 -3.30 -0.95
N GLY A 71 9.23 -4.55 -1.24
CA GLY A 71 8.36 -5.70 -1.20
C GLY A 71 8.48 -6.49 0.09
N ILE A 72 7.36 -6.97 0.61
CA ILE A 72 7.27 -7.84 1.78
C ILE A 72 6.88 -9.23 1.31
N PRO A 73 7.67 -10.27 1.59
CA PRO A 73 7.28 -11.64 1.28
C PRO A 73 6.04 -12.04 2.09
N TYR A 74 5.10 -12.70 1.45
CA TYR A 74 3.95 -13.30 2.12
C TYR A 74 3.56 -14.62 1.47
N TYR A 75 2.89 -15.47 2.22
CA TYR A 75 2.30 -16.71 1.71
C TYR A 75 0.86 -16.45 1.28
N ASN A 76 0.56 -16.71 0.00
CA ASN A 76 -0.80 -16.55 -0.52
C ASN A 76 -1.59 -17.85 -0.30
N PRO A 77 -2.62 -17.84 0.58
CA PRO A 77 -3.39 -19.04 0.86
C PRO A 77 -4.26 -19.53 -0.30
N MET A 78 -4.47 -18.70 -1.33
CA MET A 78 -5.30 -19.05 -2.48
C MET A 78 -4.60 -20.00 -3.46
N ASP A 79 -3.32 -19.79 -3.72
CA ASP A 79 -2.50 -20.63 -4.62
C ASP A 79 -1.42 -21.41 -3.88
N LYS A 80 -1.34 -21.25 -2.56
CA LYS A 80 -0.37 -21.92 -1.66
C LYS A 80 1.09 -21.67 -2.05
N ARG A 81 1.40 -20.45 -2.48
CA ARG A 81 2.74 -20.04 -2.92
C ARG A 81 3.21 -18.77 -2.19
N GLY A 82 4.52 -18.61 -2.16
CA GLY A 82 5.14 -17.36 -1.73
C GLY A 82 5.01 -16.29 -2.82
N HIS A 83 4.66 -15.09 -2.41
CA HIS A 83 4.55 -13.89 -3.24
C HIS A 83 5.23 -12.72 -2.60
N ILE A 84 5.39 -11.62 -3.36
CA ILE A 84 5.87 -10.34 -2.84
C ILE A 84 4.70 -9.36 -2.83
N TYR A 85 4.46 -8.76 -1.68
CA TYR A 85 3.50 -7.69 -1.48
C TYR A 85 4.25 -6.36 -1.38
N TYR A 86 3.89 -5.41 -2.23
CA TYR A 86 4.45 -4.06 -2.21
C TYR A 86 3.54 -3.17 -1.38
N ILE A 87 4.06 -2.71 -0.23
CA ILE A 87 3.37 -1.77 0.64
C ILE A 87 3.21 -0.41 -0.06
N ASP A 88 2.07 0.25 0.12
CA ASP A 88 1.81 1.50 -0.60
C ASP A 88 2.76 2.62 -0.18
N PHE A 89 2.97 2.83 1.12
CA PHE A 89 3.79 3.93 1.62
C PHE A 89 4.63 3.55 2.84
N PHE A 90 5.81 4.16 2.90
CA PHE A 90 6.55 4.36 4.14
C PHE A 90 6.49 5.84 4.50
N VAL A 91 6.22 6.16 5.77
CA VAL A 91 6.07 7.53 6.26
C VAL A 91 6.83 7.70 7.57
N LYS A 92 7.65 8.73 7.64
CA LYS A 92 8.29 9.18 8.87
C LYS A 92 7.56 10.43 9.36
N LEU A 93 6.98 10.35 10.56
CA LEU A 93 6.26 11.43 11.21
C LEU A 93 7.06 12.02 12.37
N ALA A 94 6.87 13.32 12.58
CA ALA A 94 7.29 13.96 13.83
C ALA A 94 6.38 13.46 14.96
N GLY A 95 6.99 12.84 15.97
CA GLY A 95 6.32 12.41 17.17
C GLY A 95 6.41 13.45 18.28
N PRO A 96 5.79 13.18 19.44
CA PRO A 96 5.88 14.08 20.60
C PRO A 96 7.30 14.21 21.12
N ASN A 97 7.63 15.40 21.65
CA ASN A 97 8.93 15.69 22.28
C ASN A 97 10.15 15.48 21.37
N GLY A 98 10.01 15.73 20.06
CA GLY A 98 11.11 15.60 19.10
C GLY A 98 11.45 14.15 18.72
N THR A 99 10.60 13.18 19.08
CA THR A 99 10.73 11.80 18.62
C THR A 99 10.29 11.65 17.17
N GLU A 100 10.64 10.54 16.55
CA GLU A 100 10.19 10.18 15.20
C GLU A 100 9.39 8.88 15.24
N GLU A 101 8.34 8.82 14.44
CA GLU A 101 7.56 7.61 14.24
C GLU A 101 7.64 7.15 12.79
N ASN A 102 7.96 5.88 12.60
CA ASN A 102 7.98 5.26 11.27
C ASN A 102 6.75 4.39 11.07
N TRP A 103 6.10 4.58 9.92
CA TRP A 103 4.87 3.90 9.57
C TRP A 103 4.96 3.23 8.21
N LEU A 104 4.42 2.02 8.12
CA LEU A 104 4.00 1.39 6.88
C LEU A 104 2.51 1.63 6.72
N ILE A 105 2.11 2.20 5.60
CA ILE A 105 0.71 2.56 5.33
C ILE A 105 0.25 1.85 4.08
N GLU A 106 -0.89 1.19 4.19
CA GLU A 106 -1.66 0.66 3.07
C GLU A 106 -2.93 1.49 2.88
N ILE A 107 -3.26 1.82 1.64
CA ILE A 107 -4.53 2.48 1.30
C ILE A 107 -5.46 1.46 0.65
N LYS A 108 -6.59 1.20 1.32
CA LYS A 108 -7.51 0.15 0.86
C LYS A 108 -8.96 0.54 1.11
N PRO A 109 -9.83 0.48 0.10
CA PRO A 109 -11.27 0.62 0.35
C PRO A 109 -11.78 -0.36 1.39
N ASN A 110 -12.64 0.11 2.30
CA ASN A 110 -13.14 -0.69 3.43
C ASN A 110 -13.74 -2.04 3.02
N LYS A 111 -14.40 -2.09 1.86
CA LYS A 111 -14.94 -3.33 1.31
C LYS A 111 -13.92 -4.45 1.09
N TYR A 112 -12.62 -4.14 1.04
CA TYR A 112 -11.54 -5.11 0.90
C TYR A 112 -10.79 -5.41 2.20
N VAL A 113 -11.12 -4.67 3.26
CA VAL A 113 -10.54 -4.84 4.61
C VAL A 113 -11.48 -5.63 5.50
N SER A 114 -12.79 -5.49 5.28
CA SER A 114 -13.84 -6.20 6.02
C SER A 114 -14.28 -7.48 5.30
N PRO A 115 -14.76 -8.50 6.03
CA PRO A 115 -15.33 -9.70 5.43
C PRO A 115 -16.52 -9.35 4.52
N PRO A 116 -16.63 -9.96 3.33
CA PRO A 116 -17.75 -9.68 2.44
C PRO A 116 -19.08 -10.21 3.03
N THR A 117 -20.12 -9.41 2.90
CA THR A 117 -21.46 -9.81 3.33
C THR A 117 -22.08 -10.76 2.33
N LYS A 118 -22.58 -11.92 2.81
CA LYS A 118 -23.30 -12.88 1.98
C LYS A 118 -24.60 -12.25 1.46
N PRO A 119 -24.87 -12.29 0.14
CA PRO A 119 -26.12 -11.77 -0.42
C PRO A 119 -27.34 -12.51 0.10
N LYS A 120 -28.45 -11.81 0.29
CA LYS A 120 -29.73 -12.42 0.69
C LYS A 120 -30.26 -13.38 -0.39
N ARG A 121 -30.04 -13.07 -1.66
CA ARG A 121 -30.38 -13.91 -2.81
C ARG A 121 -29.08 -14.34 -3.51
N MET A 122 -28.95 -15.63 -3.80
CA MET A 122 -27.76 -16.22 -4.41
C MET A 122 -28.05 -16.56 -5.88
N THR A 123 -28.05 -15.54 -6.75
CA THR A 123 -27.97 -15.78 -8.19
C THR A 123 -26.52 -16.18 -8.55
N ASP A 124 -26.30 -16.81 -9.70
CA ASP A 124 -24.96 -17.22 -10.16
C ASP A 124 -23.98 -16.06 -10.16
N LYS A 125 -24.42 -14.88 -10.65
CA LYS A 125 -23.62 -13.67 -10.65
C LYS A 125 -23.27 -13.19 -9.23
N GLN A 126 -24.25 -13.20 -8.31
CA GLN A 126 -24.03 -12.79 -6.92
C GLN A 126 -23.13 -13.78 -6.18
N THR A 127 -23.29 -15.06 -6.45
CA THR A 127 -22.42 -16.11 -5.91
C THR A 127 -20.98 -15.92 -6.39
N ALA A 128 -20.76 -15.72 -7.69
CA ALA A 128 -19.43 -15.49 -8.25
C ALA A 128 -18.77 -14.22 -7.65
N ASN A 129 -19.51 -13.12 -7.51
CA ASN A 129 -19.02 -11.89 -6.92
C ASN A 129 -18.65 -12.06 -5.44
N TYR A 130 -19.49 -12.78 -4.68
CA TYR A 130 -19.24 -13.07 -3.28
C TYR A 130 -17.99 -13.93 -3.09
N VAL A 131 -17.85 -15.00 -3.88
CA VAL A 131 -16.66 -15.87 -3.84
C VAL A 131 -15.40 -15.09 -4.21
N TYR A 132 -15.46 -14.24 -5.23
CA TYR A 132 -14.34 -13.36 -5.59
C TYR A 132 -13.95 -12.43 -4.44
N ALA A 133 -14.93 -11.74 -3.84
CA ALA A 133 -14.70 -10.84 -2.71
C ALA A 133 -14.12 -11.56 -1.49
N ALA A 134 -14.61 -12.79 -1.20
CA ALA A 134 -14.08 -13.61 -0.12
C ALA A 134 -12.61 -14.01 -0.35
N LYS A 135 -12.26 -14.41 -1.58
CA LYS A 135 -10.86 -14.70 -1.94
C LYS A 135 -9.96 -13.48 -1.81
N GLN A 136 -10.42 -12.31 -2.27
CA GLN A 136 -9.67 -11.05 -2.13
C GLN A 136 -9.48 -10.68 -0.66
N PHE A 137 -10.51 -10.84 0.17
CA PHE A 137 -10.41 -10.60 1.60
C PHE A 137 -9.34 -11.48 2.25
N VAL A 138 -9.39 -12.80 2.03
CA VAL A 138 -8.42 -13.74 2.61
C VAL A 138 -7.00 -13.41 2.17
N MET A 139 -6.80 -13.12 0.88
CA MET A 139 -5.48 -12.73 0.35
C MET A 139 -4.99 -11.41 0.96
N ASN A 140 -5.86 -10.41 1.13
CA ASN A 140 -5.51 -9.14 1.75
C ASN A 140 -5.15 -9.32 3.23
N GLN A 141 -5.88 -10.16 3.98
CA GLN A 141 -5.52 -10.46 5.38
C GLN A 141 -4.13 -11.07 5.49
N ALA A 142 -3.76 -12.01 4.60
CA ALA A 142 -2.42 -12.58 4.58
C ALA A 142 -1.32 -11.52 4.30
N LYS A 143 -1.59 -10.57 3.39
CA LYS A 143 -0.69 -9.44 3.12
C LYS A 143 -0.54 -8.52 4.34
N PHE A 144 -1.65 -8.19 5.00
CA PHE A 144 -1.65 -7.29 6.16
C PHE A 144 -0.96 -7.93 7.36
N GLU A 145 -1.14 -9.23 7.57
CA GLU A 145 -0.42 -9.98 8.59
C GLU A 145 1.09 -9.93 8.35
N ALA A 146 1.53 -10.25 7.13
CA ALA A 146 2.94 -10.15 6.76
C ALA A 146 3.51 -8.74 6.95
N ALA A 147 2.72 -7.70 6.64
CA ALA A 147 3.13 -6.31 6.84
C ALA A 147 3.24 -5.95 8.34
N ARG A 148 2.31 -6.42 9.18
CA ARG A 148 2.38 -6.23 10.65
C ARG A 148 3.61 -6.89 11.24
N ASP A 149 3.87 -8.15 10.84
CA ASP A 149 5.02 -8.91 11.33
C ASP A 149 6.34 -8.25 10.92
N TYR A 150 6.44 -7.84 9.66
CA TYR A 150 7.59 -7.09 9.16
C TYR A 150 7.79 -5.78 9.94
N ALA A 151 6.74 -5.03 10.13
CA ALA A 151 6.77 -3.76 10.87
C ALA A 151 7.21 -3.98 12.32
N ALA A 152 6.65 -4.98 13.00
CA ALA A 152 7.00 -5.33 14.38
C ALA A 152 8.48 -5.70 14.52
N GLN A 153 9.03 -6.51 13.60
CA GLN A 153 10.46 -6.89 13.59
C GLN A 153 11.39 -5.69 13.39
N LYS A 154 10.93 -4.64 12.74
CA LYS A 154 11.70 -3.41 12.45
C LYS A 154 11.43 -2.26 13.41
N GLY A 155 10.55 -2.45 14.40
CA GLY A 155 10.13 -1.35 15.28
C GLY A 155 9.34 -0.25 14.55
N ILE A 156 8.65 -0.60 13.48
CA ILE A 156 7.82 0.27 12.64
C ILE A 156 6.35 0.00 12.96
N LYS A 157 5.50 1.02 12.88
CA LYS A 157 4.05 0.86 12.99
C LYS A 157 3.44 0.49 11.63
N PHE A 158 2.33 -0.24 11.64
CA PHE A 158 1.57 -0.54 10.43
C PHE A 158 0.14 -0.01 10.57
N GLY A 159 -0.36 0.63 9.52
CA GLY A 159 -1.71 1.16 9.46
C GLY A 159 -2.36 0.97 8.10
N ILE A 160 -3.69 0.83 8.11
CA ILE A 160 -4.51 0.78 6.89
C ILE A 160 -5.41 2.01 6.90
N ILE A 161 -5.39 2.77 5.81
CA ILE A 161 -6.28 3.92 5.60
C ILE A 161 -7.43 3.49 4.70
N THR A 162 -8.64 3.66 5.20
CA THR A 162 -9.89 3.42 4.47
C THR A 162 -10.67 4.72 4.32
N GLU A 163 -11.83 4.71 3.61
CA GLU A 163 -12.82 5.80 3.65
C GLU A 163 -13.48 5.95 5.00
#